data_5096a234ba2e35435abe4dfade243724
#
_entry.id   5096a234ba2e35435abe4dfade243724
#
_cell.length_a   1.000
_cell.length_b   1.000
_cell.length_c   1.000
_cell.angle_alpha   90.00
_cell.angle_beta   90.00
_cell.angle_gamma   90.00
#
_symmetry.space_group_name_H-M   'P 1'
#
loop_
_entity.id
_entity.type
_entity.pdbx_description
1 polymer ?
#
loop_
_entity_poly.entity_id
_entity_poly.type
_entity_poly.pdbx_seq_one_letter_code
_entity_poly.pdbx_strand_id
1 'polypeptide(L)'
;MDRPVRGRSAPSRTGPLHIGGVRTALYNYLFARRHGGTMILRIEDTDSQRFVPGAEEYILESLKWCGIEIDEGVGVGGPHAPYRQSERRDIYLKYAKQLVESGWAYYAFDTAEELDALRKEYEARGETFAYNYSIREKLPTSLSLSKEEVAARIARGDQWVIRFKMPENEIVEMDDLIRGHVEVNTSTLDDKVLYKSADALPTYHLANIVDDRLMEVSHVIRGEEWLPSLPLHYLLYRAFGWTDLQPRFAHLPLLLKPTGGGKLSKRDGDKMGFPVFPLFWKSPTGETARGYREDGYFPEAFINMLALLGWNPGTEQEIFSMQELIDNFSLERVSKSGARFQPDKAKWFNAQYMHHKSDAELAALYQPILREHGIEVSDELAGRAAGIMKERATFITDLWDLTSFFFVAPTQYDEKQAKKYWKGDNPAMLRELREVLAGIDDFSLENTERIVHGWIEQKGYSLGQVMNTLRLALVGAGKGPGMYDVTSFIGKEETLRRIDNLLRNLKPGE
;
A
#
# COMPACT_ATOMS: atom_id res chain seq x y z
N MET A 1 -13.43 11.84 29.13
CA MET A 1 -13.47 10.43 29.56
C MET A 1 -12.48 9.64 28.75
N ASP A 2 -11.51 9.03 29.41
CA ASP A 2 -10.54 8.12 28.76
C ASP A 2 -11.21 6.76 28.54
N ARG A 3 -11.95 6.64 27.44
CA ARG A 3 -12.40 5.33 27.01
C ARG A 3 -11.30 4.62 26.23
N PRO A 4 -11.27 3.27 26.23
CA PRO A 4 -10.28 2.51 25.47
C PRO A 4 -10.26 2.94 24.01
N VAL A 5 -9.06 2.99 23.42
CA VAL A 5 -8.91 3.29 21.99
C VAL A 5 -9.43 2.12 21.18
N ARG A 6 -10.37 2.41 20.28
CA ARG A 6 -10.94 1.45 19.34
C ARG A 6 -11.00 2.12 17.97
N GLY A 7 -10.10 1.71 17.10
CA GLY A 7 -10.02 2.16 15.70
C GLY A 7 -10.62 1.12 14.75
N ARG A 8 -10.97 1.53 13.55
CA ARG A 8 -11.48 0.58 12.54
C ARG A 8 -10.98 0.90 11.14
N SER A 9 -10.71 -0.15 10.38
CA SER A 9 -10.68 -0.13 8.92
C SER A 9 -12.06 -0.56 8.41
N ALA A 10 -12.62 0.20 7.49
CA ALA A 10 -13.98 -0.01 7.02
C ALA A 10 -14.04 0.01 5.46
N PRO A 11 -13.33 -0.91 4.78
CA PRO A 11 -13.31 -0.96 3.33
C PRO A 11 -14.64 -1.48 2.75
N SER A 12 -14.95 -1.06 1.52
CA SER A 12 -16.05 -1.61 0.73
C SER A 12 -15.59 -2.78 -0.15
N ARG A 13 -16.53 -3.65 -0.54
CA ARG A 13 -16.26 -4.76 -1.50
C ARG A 13 -16.50 -4.34 -2.96
N THR A 14 -16.16 -3.11 -3.32
CA THR A 14 -16.34 -2.56 -4.67
C THR A 14 -15.11 -2.69 -5.56
N GLY A 15 -14.08 -3.37 -5.10
CA GLY A 15 -12.82 -3.64 -5.80
C GLY A 15 -11.66 -3.93 -4.85
N PRO A 16 -10.46 -4.10 -5.40
CA PRO A 16 -9.26 -4.36 -4.62
C PRO A 16 -8.89 -3.16 -3.75
N LEU A 17 -8.29 -3.43 -2.60
CA LEU A 17 -7.84 -2.40 -1.67
C LEU A 17 -6.67 -1.61 -2.26
N HIS A 18 -6.87 -0.34 -2.54
CA HIS A 18 -5.84 0.58 -3.04
C HIS A 18 -4.84 0.95 -1.94
N ILE A 19 -3.62 1.37 -2.29
CA ILE A 19 -2.59 1.77 -1.30
C ILE A 19 -3.08 2.86 -0.35
N GLY A 20 -3.96 3.75 -0.78
CA GLY A 20 -4.61 4.74 0.10
C GLY A 20 -5.46 4.10 1.19
N GLY A 21 -6.20 3.03 0.86
CA GLY A 21 -6.95 2.24 1.83
C GLY A 21 -6.04 1.47 2.79
N VAL A 22 -4.93 0.93 2.30
CA VAL A 22 -3.91 0.28 3.15
C VAL A 22 -3.29 1.29 4.11
N ARG A 23 -2.95 2.50 3.65
CA ARG A 23 -2.42 3.56 4.53
C ARG A 23 -3.42 3.94 5.62
N THR A 24 -4.69 4.06 5.28
CA THR A 24 -5.74 4.33 6.27
C THR A 24 -5.83 3.22 7.31
N ALA A 25 -5.81 1.95 6.87
CA ALA A 25 -5.78 0.80 7.78
C ALA A 25 -4.51 0.81 8.67
N LEU A 26 -3.35 1.11 8.09
CA LEU A 26 -2.09 1.21 8.82
C LEU A 26 -2.14 2.29 9.90
N TYR A 27 -2.64 3.48 9.61
CA TYR A 27 -2.70 4.56 10.58
C TYR A 27 -3.67 4.25 11.74
N ASN A 28 -4.81 3.60 11.45
CA ASN A 28 -5.70 3.07 12.49
C ASN A 28 -4.99 2.02 13.35
N TYR A 29 -4.26 1.10 12.73
CA TYR A 29 -3.51 0.05 13.42
C TYR A 29 -2.41 0.62 14.32
N LEU A 30 -1.57 1.52 13.79
CA LEU A 30 -0.48 2.14 14.54
C LEU A 30 -1.02 2.93 15.74
N PHE A 31 -2.09 3.68 15.54
CA PHE A 31 -2.73 4.44 16.60
C PHE A 31 -3.33 3.54 17.68
N ALA A 32 -4.06 2.49 17.28
CA ALA A 32 -4.63 1.53 18.22
C ALA A 32 -3.53 0.82 19.04
N ARG A 33 -2.50 0.30 18.37
CA ARG A 33 -1.40 -0.41 19.05
C ARG A 33 -0.61 0.48 20.01
N ARG A 34 -0.31 1.72 19.61
CA ARG A 34 0.38 2.67 20.49
C ARG A 34 -0.37 2.92 21.81
N HIS A 35 -1.69 2.88 21.79
CA HIS A 35 -2.54 3.14 22.94
C HIS A 35 -3.07 1.87 23.61
N GLY A 36 -2.53 0.71 23.29
CA GLY A 36 -3.01 -0.57 23.82
C GLY A 36 -4.47 -0.87 23.48
N GLY A 37 -4.93 -0.34 22.35
CA GLY A 37 -6.33 -0.40 21.91
C GLY A 37 -6.63 -1.53 20.94
N THR A 38 -7.83 -1.49 20.39
CA THR A 38 -8.40 -2.53 19.50
C THR A 38 -8.45 -2.04 18.06
N MET A 39 -8.06 -2.90 17.12
CA MET A 39 -8.21 -2.70 15.68
C MET A 39 -9.35 -3.55 15.13
N ILE A 40 -10.37 -2.90 14.58
CA ILE A 40 -11.58 -3.52 14.03
C ILE A 40 -11.51 -3.54 12.50
N LEU A 41 -11.94 -4.63 11.89
CA LEU A 41 -12.21 -4.71 10.45
C LEU A 41 -13.71 -4.88 10.20
N ARG A 42 -14.32 -3.84 9.65
CA ARG A 42 -15.72 -3.85 9.21
C ARG A 42 -15.81 -3.75 7.69
N ILE A 43 -16.60 -4.61 7.07
CA ILE A 43 -16.84 -4.57 5.64
C ILE A 43 -18.11 -3.76 5.37
N GLU A 44 -17.98 -2.67 4.64
CA GLU A 44 -19.08 -1.77 4.27
C GLU A 44 -19.62 -2.15 2.89
N ASP A 45 -20.50 -3.13 2.86
CA ASP A 45 -21.07 -3.78 1.67
C ASP A 45 -22.57 -3.49 1.45
N THR A 46 -23.00 -2.29 1.81
CA THR A 46 -24.38 -1.84 1.61
C THR A 46 -24.73 -1.51 0.15
N ASP A 47 -23.72 -1.34 -0.71
CA ASP A 47 -23.89 -1.13 -2.15
C ASP A 47 -23.80 -2.45 -2.90
N SER A 48 -24.96 -3.12 -3.04
CA SER A 48 -25.02 -4.42 -3.73
C SER A 48 -24.78 -4.34 -5.24
N GLN A 49 -24.98 -3.17 -5.85
CA GLN A 49 -24.80 -2.98 -7.30
C GLN A 49 -23.32 -2.93 -7.69
N ARG A 50 -22.44 -2.49 -6.77
CA ARG A 50 -21.00 -2.40 -7.00
C ARG A 50 -20.21 -3.54 -6.34
N PHE A 51 -20.86 -4.63 -6.00
CA PHE A 51 -20.19 -5.80 -5.44
C PHE A 51 -19.22 -6.43 -6.45
N VAL A 52 -17.98 -6.68 -6.02
CA VAL A 52 -16.95 -7.35 -6.81
C VAL A 52 -16.53 -8.65 -6.12
N PRO A 53 -16.78 -9.82 -6.73
CA PRO A 53 -16.34 -11.11 -6.19
C PRO A 53 -14.81 -11.13 -5.95
N GLY A 54 -14.40 -11.72 -4.83
CA GLY A 54 -12.98 -11.83 -4.46
C GLY A 54 -12.38 -10.59 -3.78
N ALA A 55 -13.11 -9.46 -3.73
CA ALA A 55 -12.61 -8.24 -3.12
C ALA A 55 -12.40 -8.36 -1.61
N GLU A 56 -13.25 -9.11 -0.90
CA GLU A 56 -13.12 -9.32 0.55
C GLU A 56 -11.88 -10.16 0.88
N GLU A 57 -11.70 -11.28 0.18
CA GLU A 57 -10.52 -12.15 0.32
C GLU A 57 -9.23 -11.37 0.02
N TYR A 58 -9.26 -10.52 -0.99
CA TYR A 58 -8.15 -9.63 -1.33
C TYR A 58 -7.82 -8.66 -0.20
N ILE A 59 -8.83 -8.07 0.44
CA ILE A 59 -8.66 -7.17 1.59
C ILE A 59 -7.97 -7.91 2.74
N LEU A 60 -8.48 -9.09 3.10
CA LEU A 60 -7.93 -9.89 4.20
C LEU A 60 -6.48 -10.32 3.93
N GLU A 61 -6.20 -10.77 2.72
CA GLU A 61 -4.85 -11.17 2.32
C GLU A 61 -3.88 -9.97 2.29
N SER A 62 -4.35 -8.82 1.80
CA SER A 62 -3.56 -7.58 1.77
C SER A 62 -3.16 -7.13 3.17
N LEU A 63 -4.10 -7.09 4.11
CA LEU A 63 -3.83 -6.71 5.50
C LEU A 63 -2.87 -7.70 6.17
N LYS A 64 -3.05 -9.01 5.92
CA LYS A 64 -2.16 -10.05 6.42
C LYS A 64 -0.74 -9.89 5.88
N TRP A 65 -0.58 -9.68 4.58
CA TRP A 65 0.73 -9.45 3.97
C TRP A 65 1.42 -8.21 4.54
N CYS A 66 0.66 -7.16 4.83
CA CYS A 66 1.16 -5.93 5.43
C CYS A 66 1.50 -6.06 6.93
N GLY A 67 1.19 -7.18 7.58
CA GLY A 67 1.38 -7.35 9.03
C GLY A 67 0.41 -6.51 9.87
N ILE A 68 -0.73 -6.11 9.30
CA ILE A 68 -1.78 -5.39 10.01
C ILE A 68 -2.73 -6.42 10.64
N GLU A 69 -2.57 -6.63 11.93
CA GLU A 69 -3.37 -7.59 12.69
C GLU A 69 -4.71 -7.00 13.11
N ILE A 70 -5.77 -7.78 12.93
CA ILE A 70 -7.14 -7.42 13.29
C ILE A 70 -7.52 -8.13 14.57
N ASP A 71 -8.03 -7.39 15.55
CA ASP A 71 -8.44 -7.95 16.85
C ASP A 71 -9.89 -8.43 16.83
N GLU A 72 -10.77 -7.71 16.15
CA GLU A 72 -12.15 -8.12 15.92
C GLU A 72 -12.63 -7.68 14.53
N GLY A 73 -13.50 -8.48 13.92
CA GLY A 73 -13.99 -8.15 12.60
C GLY A 73 -14.21 -9.36 11.72
N VAL A 74 -14.34 -9.12 10.43
CA VAL A 74 -14.49 -10.17 9.43
C VAL A 74 -13.24 -11.07 9.43
N GLY A 75 -13.47 -12.38 9.49
CA GLY A 75 -12.40 -13.38 9.54
C GLY A 75 -11.87 -13.70 10.95
N VAL A 76 -12.14 -12.85 11.92
CA VAL A 76 -11.66 -13.01 13.31
C VAL A 76 -12.83 -13.23 14.28
N GLY A 77 -13.98 -12.58 14.06
CA GLY A 77 -15.10 -12.55 14.98
C GLY A 77 -14.95 -11.46 16.03
N GLY A 78 -15.72 -11.56 17.10
CA GLY A 78 -15.67 -10.63 18.21
C GLY A 78 -17.03 -10.32 18.82
N PRO A 79 -17.09 -9.47 19.87
CA PRO A 79 -18.30 -9.24 20.67
C PRO A 79 -19.39 -8.42 19.94
N HIS A 80 -19.06 -7.74 18.86
CA HIS A 80 -19.98 -6.86 18.11
C HIS A 80 -20.40 -7.45 16.76
N ALA A 81 -20.17 -8.76 16.56
CA ALA A 81 -20.58 -9.44 15.32
C ALA A 81 -22.09 -9.28 15.02
N PRO A 82 -22.48 -9.32 13.74
CA PRO A 82 -21.66 -9.49 12.54
C PRO A 82 -20.92 -8.19 12.15
N TYR A 83 -19.82 -8.32 11.36
CA TYR A 83 -18.99 -7.18 10.93
C TYR A 83 -19.13 -6.84 9.45
N ARG A 84 -20.04 -7.54 8.72
CA ARG A 84 -20.50 -7.11 7.39
C ARG A 84 -21.78 -6.35 7.52
N GLN A 85 -21.86 -5.17 6.93
CA GLN A 85 -23.06 -4.32 7.05
C GLN A 85 -24.30 -4.97 6.41
N SER A 86 -24.14 -5.74 5.35
CA SER A 86 -25.21 -6.49 4.71
C SER A 86 -25.91 -7.52 5.66
N GLU A 87 -25.21 -7.95 6.70
CA GLU A 87 -25.72 -8.89 7.71
C GLU A 87 -26.39 -8.18 8.91
N ARG A 88 -26.45 -6.85 8.90
CA ARG A 88 -26.96 -5.99 9.99
C ARG A 88 -28.22 -5.21 9.62
N ARG A 89 -28.94 -5.61 8.60
CA ARG A 89 -30.09 -4.90 8.00
C ARG A 89 -31.14 -4.46 9.01
N ASP A 90 -31.56 -5.37 9.90
CA ASP A 90 -32.60 -5.10 10.89
C ASP A 90 -32.21 -4.01 11.89
N ILE A 91 -30.93 -3.90 12.21
CA ILE A 91 -30.40 -2.87 13.08
C ILE A 91 -30.63 -1.48 12.48
N TYR A 92 -30.27 -1.31 11.21
CA TYR A 92 -30.30 0.01 10.56
C TYR A 92 -31.72 0.55 10.41
N LEU A 93 -32.68 -0.30 10.03
CA LEU A 93 -34.06 0.12 9.89
C LEU A 93 -34.65 0.64 11.20
N LYS A 94 -34.35 -0.03 12.32
CA LYS A 94 -34.75 0.42 13.66
C LYS A 94 -34.29 1.83 13.93
N TYR A 95 -33.00 2.13 13.70
CA TYR A 95 -32.42 3.46 13.95
C TYR A 95 -32.93 4.52 12.94
N ALA A 96 -33.14 4.15 11.68
CA ALA A 96 -33.75 5.06 10.70
C ALA A 96 -35.13 5.50 11.13
N LYS A 97 -35.99 4.55 11.58
CA LYS A 97 -37.34 4.85 12.11
C LYS A 97 -37.29 5.71 13.37
N GLN A 98 -36.34 5.45 14.26
CA GLN A 98 -36.17 6.28 15.47
C GLN A 98 -35.91 7.76 15.11
N LEU A 99 -35.13 8.03 14.07
CA LEU A 99 -34.92 9.41 13.61
C LEU A 99 -36.20 10.05 13.03
N VAL A 100 -37.03 9.27 12.36
CA VAL A 100 -38.34 9.76 11.87
C VAL A 100 -39.25 10.10 13.06
N GLU A 101 -39.36 9.20 14.02
CA GLU A 101 -40.20 9.38 15.23
C GLU A 101 -39.76 10.58 16.06
N SER A 102 -38.45 10.86 16.13
CA SER A 102 -37.88 12.01 16.86
C SER A 102 -37.91 13.32 16.06
N GLY A 103 -38.36 13.30 14.80
CA GLY A 103 -38.46 14.47 13.95
C GLY A 103 -37.16 14.91 13.26
N TRP A 104 -36.07 14.11 13.39
CA TRP A 104 -34.78 14.36 12.72
C TRP A 104 -34.68 13.80 11.31
N ALA A 105 -35.66 13.01 10.89
CA ALA A 105 -35.74 12.45 9.55
C ALA A 105 -37.20 12.36 9.08
N TYR A 106 -37.40 12.10 7.80
CA TYR A 106 -38.71 12.01 7.20
C TYR A 106 -38.71 11.03 6.01
N TYR A 107 -39.87 10.48 5.68
CA TYR A 107 -40.11 9.69 4.48
C TYR A 107 -40.22 10.58 3.25
N ALA A 108 -39.58 10.17 2.16
CA ALA A 108 -39.72 10.79 0.85
C ALA A 108 -40.06 9.74 -0.22
N PHE A 109 -41.02 10.06 -1.07
CA PHE A 109 -41.61 9.15 -2.06
C PHE A 109 -41.25 9.53 -3.50
N ASP A 110 -40.38 10.48 -3.72
CA ASP A 110 -39.90 10.88 -5.05
C ASP A 110 -39.24 9.69 -5.76
N THR A 111 -39.58 9.52 -7.04
CA THR A 111 -38.91 8.56 -7.90
C THR A 111 -37.59 9.13 -8.43
N ALA A 112 -36.71 8.27 -8.93
CA ALA A 112 -35.46 8.71 -9.57
C ALA A 112 -35.73 9.59 -10.81
N GLU A 113 -36.75 9.24 -11.57
CA GLU A 113 -37.20 9.98 -12.76
C GLU A 113 -37.70 11.37 -12.41
N GLU A 114 -38.52 11.50 -11.35
CA GLU A 114 -39.01 12.79 -10.86
C GLU A 114 -37.87 13.69 -10.40
N LEU A 115 -36.90 13.15 -9.66
CA LEU A 115 -35.73 13.91 -9.23
C LEU A 115 -34.83 14.31 -10.38
N ASP A 116 -34.66 13.45 -11.39
CA ASP A 116 -33.91 13.82 -12.60
C ASP A 116 -34.58 14.91 -13.40
N ALA A 117 -35.90 14.87 -13.52
CA ALA A 117 -36.67 15.94 -14.16
C ALA A 117 -36.52 17.29 -13.43
N LEU A 118 -36.57 17.28 -12.09
CA LEU A 118 -36.32 18.47 -11.26
C LEU A 118 -34.89 19.02 -11.44
N ARG A 119 -33.90 18.15 -11.46
CA ARG A 119 -32.50 18.59 -11.71
C ARG A 119 -32.36 19.30 -13.05
N LYS A 120 -32.93 18.72 -14.11
CA LYS A 120 -32.92 19.34 -15.45
C LYS A 120 -33.65 20.68 -15.49
N GLU A 121 -34.77 20.81 -14.78
CA GLU A 121 -35.51 22.07 -14.68
C GLU A 121 -34.66 23.17 -13.99
N TYR A 122 -33.99 22.84 -12.88
CA TYR A 122 -33.10 23.80 -12.19
C TYR A 122 -31.91 24.18 -13.07
N GLU A 123 -31.28 23.18 -13.71
CA GLU A 123 -30.15 23.39 -14.62
C GLU A 123 -30.52 24.30 -15.81
N ALA A 124 -31.73 24.12 -16.36
CA ALA A 124 -32.23 24.98 -17.44
C ALA A 124 -32.41 26.46 -17.02
N ARG A 125 -32.56 26.72 -15.72
CA ARG A 125 -32.63 28.06 -15.13
C ARG A 125 -31.26 28.60 -14.68
N GLY A 126 -30.19 27.78 -14.85
CA GLY A 126 -28.87 28.12 -14.34
C GLY A 126 -28.71 27.98 -12.82
N GLU A 127 -29.60 27.22 -12.20
CA GLU A 127 -29.63 26.95 -10.76
C GLU A 127 -29.13 25.54 -10.46
N THR A 128 -28.52 25.33 -9.29
CA THR A 128 -28.15 24.01 -8.82
C THR A 128 -29.28 23.44 -7.98
N PHE A 129 -29.75 22.24 -8.35
CA PHE A 129 -30.74 21.53 -7.56
C PHE A 129 -30.13 21.00 -6.24
N ALA A 130 -30.77 21.30 -5.12
CA ALA A 130 -30.44 20.77 -3.80
C ALA A 130 -31.73 20.28 -3.10
N TYR A 131 -31.72 19.02 -2.68
CA TYR A 131 -32.82 18.46 -1.89
C TYR A 131 -32.67 18.91 -0.42
N ASN A 132 -33.23 20.04 -0.06
CA ASN A 132 -33.03 20.69 1.24
C ASN A 132 -34.33 21.33 1.78
N TYR A 133 -34.20 22.16 2.81
CA TYR A 133 -35.31 22.85 3.47
C TYR A 133 -36.20 23.65 2.52
N SER A 134 -35.68 24.14 1.39
CA SER A 134 -36.43 24.98 0.45
C SER A 134 -37.46 24.22 -0.37
N ILE A 135 -37.29 22.91 -0.52
CA ILE A 135 -38.13 22.07 -1.39
C ILE A 135 -38.79 20.89 -0.70
N ARG A 136 -38.27 20.41 0.43
CA ARG A 136 -38.73 19.17 1.07
C ARG A 136 -40.25 19.15 1.43
N GLU A 137 -40.85 20.32 1.71
CA GLU A 137 -42.27 20.43 1.98
C GLU A 137 -43.12 20.63 0.72
N LYS A 138 -42.49 20.84 -0.45
CA LYS A 138 -43.16 20.93 -1.75
C LYS A 138 -43.18 19.61 -2.53
N LEU A 139 -42.39 18.65 -2.06
CA LEU A 139 -42.28 17.31 -2.65
C LEU A 139 -43.12 16.30 -1.87
N PRO A 140 -43.39 15.10 -2.44
CA PRO A 140 -44.19 14.06 -1.75
C PRO A 140 -43.41 13.43 -0.59
N THR A 141 -43.41 14.08 0.54
CA THR A 141 -42.73 13.67 1.76
C THR A 141 -43.71 13.52 2.95
N SER A 142 -43.27 12.89 4.01
CA SER A 142 -44.05 12.84 5.25
C SER A 142 -44.18 14.19 5.98
N LEU A 143 -43.51 15.23 5.48
CA LEU A 143 -43.66 16.62 5.93
C LEU A 143 -44.79 17.35 5.20
N SER A 144 -45.10 16.95 3.97
CA SER A 144 -46.11 17.57 3.10
C SER A 144 -47.40 16.75 3.00
N LEU A 145 -47.33 15.44 3.18
CA LEU A 145 -48.46 14.49 3.11
C LEU A 145 -49.08 14.26 4.49
N SER A 146 -50.37 13.89 4.51
CA SER A 146 -51.01 13.46 5.76
C SER A 146 -50.46 12.13 6.24
N LYS A 147 -50.58 11.84 7.54
CA LYS A 147 -50.13 10.57 8.13
C LYS A 147 -50.85 9.39 7.50
N GLU A 148 -52.12 9.51 7.15
CA GLU A 148 -52.95 8.53 6.48
C GLU A 148 -52.43 8.24 5.08
N GLU A 149 -52.07 9.26 4.31
CA GLU A 149 -51.53 9.10 2.96
C GLU A 149 -50.12 8.45 3.00
N VAL A 150 -49.27 8.84 3.94
CA VAL A 150 -47.95 8.19 4.15
C VAL A 150 -48.13 6.69 4.47
N ALA A 151 -49.04 6.37 5.40
CA ALA A 151 -49.32 4.99 5.76
C ALA A 151 -49.90 4.20 4.58
N ALA A 152 -50.79 4.79 3.80
CA ALA A 152 -51.39 4.18 2.61
C ALA A 152 -50.32 3.89 1.52
N ARG A 153 -49.41 4.81 1.27
CA ARG A 153 -48.32 4.62 0.32
C ARG A 153 -47.38 3.48 0.74
N ILE A 154 -46.98 3.43 2.00
CA ILE A 154 -46.16 2.35 2.54
C ILE A 154 -46.91 1.00 2.44
N ALA A 155 -48.17 0.96 2.82
CA ALA A 155 -48.98 -0.27 2.82
C ALA A 155 -49.21 -0.86 1.42
N ARG A 156 -49.34 -0.02 0.38
CA ARG A 156 -49.48 -0.49 -1.01
C ARG A 156 -48.16 -0.82 -1.69
N GLY A 157 -47.03 -0.61 -1.01
CA GLY A 157 -45.70 -1.00 -1.49
C GLY A 157 -44.99 0.07 -2.34
N ASP A 158 -45.38 1.34 -2.26
CA ASP A 158 -44.63 2.42 -2.89
C ASP A 158 -43.20 2.44 -2.36
N GLN A 159 -42.24 2.69 -3.22
CA GLN A 159 -40.85 2.89 -2.80
C GLN A 159 -40.70 4.19 -2.04
N TRP A 160 -39.90 4.15 -1.01
CA TRP A 160 -39.60 5.31 -0.19
C TRP A 160 -38.12 5.30 0.26
N VAL A 161 -37.65 6.48 0.61
CA VAL A 161 -36.37 6.66 1.31
C VAL A 161 -36.61 7.42 2.61
N ILE A 162 -35.73 7.27 3.57
CA ILE A 162 -35.68 8.14 4.75
C ILE A 162 -34.54 9.13 4.52
N ARG A 163 -34.87 10.43 4.62
CA ARG A 163 -33.90 11.53 4.52
C ARG A 163 -33.69 12.19 5.87
N PHE A 164 -32.45 12.58 6.13
CA PHE A 164 -32.13 13.40 7.30
C PHE A 164 -32.72 14.80 7.12
N LYS A 165 -33.42 15.30 8.13
CA LYS A 165 -33.97 16.65 8.13
C LYS A 165 -32.93 17.64 8.59
N MET A 166 -32.16 18.18 7.66
CA MET A 166 -31.08 19.13 7.95
C MET A 166 -31.65 20.41 8.58
N PRO A 167 -31.09 20.95 9.67
CA PRO A 167 -31.43 22.28 10.18
C PRO A 167 -31.30 23.34 9.09
N GLU A 168 -32.14 24.37 9.10
CA GLU A 168 -32.24 25.31 7.97
C GLU A 168 -31.07 26.27 7.87
N ASN A 169 -30.62 26.82 8.99
CA ASN A 169 -29.55 27.82 9.04
C ASN A 169 -28.85 27.77 10.39
N GLU A 170 -28.05 26.72 10.57
CA GLU A 170 -27.28 26.51 11.79
C GLU A 170 -25.79 26.39 11.46
N ILE A 171 -24.95 27.00 12.26
CA ILE A 171 -23.50 26.77 12.21
C ILE A 171 -23.20 25.50 13.01
N VAL A 172 -22.70 24.48 12.34
CA VAL A 172 -22.19 23.27 12.98
C VAL A 172 -20.71 23.43 13.20
N GLU A 173 -20.31 23.48 14.46
CA GLU A 173 -18.90 23.55 14.89
C GLU A 173 -18.40 22.13 15.16
N MET A 174 -17.22 21.81 14.61
CA MET A 174 -16.65 20.46 14.65
C MET A 174 -15.16 20.54 14.89
N ASP A 175 -14.63 19.56 15.61
CA ASP A 175 -13.20 19.42 15.83
C ASP A 175 -12.67 18.16 15.15
N ASP A 176 -11.60 18.34 14.39
CA ASP A 176 -10.85 17.28 13.73
C ASP A 176 -9.42 17.25 14.24
N LEU A 177 -8.91 16.07 14.59
CA LEU A 177 -7.58 15.92 15.19
C LEU A 177 -6.43 16.33 14.26
N ILE A 178 -6.68 16.37 12.95
CA ILE A 178 -5.69 16.77 11.94
C ILE A 178 -6.01 18.14 11.36
N ARG A 179 -7.29 18.40 11.02
CA ARG A 179 -7.73 19.63 10.35
C ARG A 179 -7.95 20.79 11.33
N GLY A 180 -8.11 20.49 12.60
CA GLY A 180 -8.45 21.46 13.63
C GLY A 180 -9.94 21.80 13.65
N HIS A 181 -10.27 23.02 14.03
CA HIS A 181 -11.65 23.50 14.08
C HIS A 181 -12.24 23.74 12.70
N VAL A 182 -13.43 23.20 12.47
CA VAL A 182 -14.16 23.30 11.19
C VAL A 182 -15.59 23.76 11.44
N GLU A 183 -16.05 24.74 10.71
CA GLU A 183 -17.41 25.27 10.78
C GLU A 183 -18.12 25.12 9.43
N VAL A 184 -19.37 24.66 9.44
CA VAL A 184 -20.21 24.58 8.24
C VAL A 184 -21.62 25.06 8.53
N ASN A 185 -22.16 25.91 7.67
CA ASN A 185 -23.56 26.31 7.75
C ASN A 185 -24.44 25.26 7.07
N THR A 186 -25.44 24.76 7.75
CA THR A 186 -26.35 23.71 7.27
C THR A 186 -27.19 24.15 6.07
N SER A 187 -27.36 25.44 5.83
CA SER A 187 -28.07 25.98 4.64
C SER A 187 -27.41 25.56 3.32
N THR A 188 -26.13 25.18 3.34
CA THR A 188 -25.36 24.69 2.18
C THR A 188 -25.45 23.18 1.98
N LEU A 189 -26.15 22.46 2.87
CA LEU A 189 -26.17 21.01 2.90
C LEU A 189 -27.51 20.44 2.44
N ASP A 190 -27.45 19.27 1.80
CA ASP A 190 -28.61 18.50 1.38
C ASP A 190 -29.19 17.65 2.51
N ASP A 191 -30.48 17.35 2.44
CA ASP A 191 -31.13 16.32 3.23
C ASP A 191 -30.74 14.94 2.67
N LYS A 192 -29.61 14.41 3.13
CA LYS A 192 -29.06 13.16 2.62
C LYS A 192 -29.97 11.96 2.90
N VAL A 193 -30.05 11.06 1.95
CA VAL A 193 -30.71 9.77 2.12
C VAL A 193 -29.96 8.94 3.15
N LEU A 194 -30.69 8.41 4.14
CA LEU A 194 -30.15 7.55 5.19
C LEU A 194 -30.51 6.08 4.98
N TYR A 195 -31.70 5.79 4.42
CA TYR A 195 -32.21 4.45 4.23
C TYR A 195 -33.07 4.37 2.97
N LYS A 196 -33.01 3.24 2.25
CA LYS A 196 -33.73 2.97 1.03
C LYS A 196 -34.61 1.71 1.18
N SER A 197 -35.91 1.83 0.96
CA SER A 197 -36.84 0.68 1.01
C SER A 197 -36.57 -0.32 -0.11
N ALA A 198 -36.18 0.13 -1.28
CA ALA A 198 -35.93 -0.72 -2.45
C ALA A 198 -34.89 -1.81 -2.21
N ASP A 199 -33.82 -1.46 -1.53
CA ASP A 199 -32.71 -2.37 -1.22
C ASP A 199 -32.81 -2.96 0.20
N ALA A 200 -33.73 -2.43 1.01
CA ALA A 200 -33.81 -2.68 2.46
C ALA A 200 -32.44 -2.48 3.15
N LEU A 201 -31.72 -1.43 2.74
CA LEU A 201 -30.37 -1.11 3.19
C LEU A 201 -30.20 0.38 3.52
N PRO A 202 -29.35 0.70 4.51
CA PRO A 202 -28.95 2.07 4.78
C PRO A 202 -28.00 2.57 3.71
N THR A 203 -27.83 3.89 3.64
CA THR A 203 -26.67 4.50 3.01
C THR A 203 -25.48 4.46 3.95
N TYR A 204 -24.30 4.78 3.41
CA TYR A 204 -23.06 4.92 4.17
C TYR A 204 -23.24 5.78 5.44
N HIS A 205 -23.95 6.89 5.34
CA HIS A 205 -24.07 7.84 6.45
C HIS A 205 -24.73 7.23 7.70
N LEU A 206 -25.85 6.56 7.54
CA LEU A 206 -26.53 5.92 8.68
C LEU A 206 -25.76 4.70 9.18
N ALA A 207 -25.33 3.83 8.27
CA ALA A 207 -24.63 2.60 8.62
C ALA A 207 -23.33 2.88 9.40
N ASN A 208 -22.55 3.84 8.92
CA ASN A 208 -21.30 4.26 9.55
C ASN A 208 -21.50 4.70 10.99
N ILE A 209 -22.44 5.62 11.24
CA ILE A 209 -22.72 6.18 12.57
C ILE A 209 -23.25 5.11 13.52
N VAL A 210 -24.21 4.32 13.08
CA VAL A 210 -24.80 3.25 13.90
C VAL A 210 -23.76 2.22 14.29
N ASP A 211 -22.96 1.77 13.34
CA ASP A 211 -21.94 0.75 13.60
C ASP A 211 -20.79 1.29 14.42
N ASP A 212 -20.30 2.50 14.17
CA ASP A 212 -19.25 3.11 14.99
C ASP A 212 -19.72 3.25 16.44
N ARG A 213 -20.99 3.59 16.66
CA ARG A 213 -21.56 3.67 18.02
C ARG A 213 -21.71 2.29 18.66
N LEU A 214 -22.29 1.30 17.97
CA LEU A 214 -22.54 -0.03 18.51
C LEU A 214 -21.25 -0.86 18.68
N MET A 215 -20.23 -0.62 17.87
CA MET A 215 -18.91 -1.23 17.98
C MET A 215 -17.97 -0.43 18.92
N GLU A 216 -18.48 0.59 19.56
CA GLU A 216 -17.77 1.43 20.54
C GLU A 216 -16.48 2.08 19.99
N VAL A 217 -16.49 2.43 18.70
CA VAL A 217 -15.37 3.12 18.05
C VAL A 217 -15.08 4.44 18.74
N SER A 218 -13.83 4.64 19.14
CA SER A 218 -13.38 5.85 19.86
C SER A 218 -12.80 6.90 18.92
N HIS A 219 -12.19 6.46 17.84
CA HIS A 219 -11.53 7.32 16.85
C HIS A 219 -11.89 6.88 15.44
N VAL A 220 -12.32 7.82 14.61
CA VAL A 220 -12.61 7.65 13.19
C VAL A 220 -11.49 8.29 12.40
N ILE A 221 -10.52 7.48 11.98
CA ILE A 221 -9.41 7.89 11.12
C ILE A 221 -9.73 7.42 9.71
N ARG A 222 -9.94 8.37 8.79
CA ARG A 222 -10.37 8.08 7.40
C ARG A 222 -9.84 9.12 6.42
N GLY A 223 -9.97 8.90 5.13
CA GLY A 223 -9.53 9.84 4.11
C GLY A 223 -10.31 11.16 4.11
N GLU A 224 -9.67 12.25 3.71
CA GLU A 224 -10.27 13.60 3.68
C GLU A 224 -11.42 13.74 2.68
N GLU A 225 -11.60 12.80 1.76
CA GLU A 225 -12.77 12.74 0.88
C GLU A 225 -14.10 12.64 1.66
N TRP A 226 -14.04 12.20 2.91
CA TRP A 226 -15.19 12.10 3.81
C TRP A 226 -15.40 13.34 4.69
N LEU A 227 -14.50 14.31 4.64
CA LEU A 227 -14.62 15.55 5.42
C LEU A 227 -15.94 16.32 5.11
N PRO A 228 -16.43 16.40 3.87
CA PRO A 228 -17.74 17.02 3.59
C PRO A 228 -18.93 16.34 4.28
N SER A 229 -18.79 15.08 4.69
CA SER A 229 -19.84 14.35 5.43
C SER A 229 -19.80 14.59 6.94
N LEU A 230 -18.75 15.20 7.45
CA LEU A 230 -18.57 15.39 8.89
C LEU A 230 -19.70 16.18 9.56
N PRO A 231 -20.25 17.27 8.99
CA PRO A 231 -21.38 17.99 9.56
C PRO A 231 -22.61 17.11 9.76
N LEU A 232 -22.97 16.31 8.77
CA LEU A 232 -24.08 15.35 8.88
C LEU A 232 -23.81 14.32 9.97
N HIS A 233 -22.58 13.81 10.08
CA HIS A 233 -22.22 12.82 11.08
C HIS A 233 -22.31 13.40 12.50
N TYR A 234 -21.87 14.62 12.73
CA TYR A 234 -22.05 15.34 14.01
C TYR A 234 -23.53 15.49 14.34
N LEU A 235 -24.35 15.90 13.38
CA LEU A 235 -25.79 16.05 13.55
C LEU A 235 -26.50 14.71 13.81
N LEU A 236 -26.07 13.61 13.19
CA LEU A 236 -26.59 12.27 13.47
C LEU A 236 -26.30 11.83 14.90
N TYR A 237 -25.10 12.04 15.41
CA TYR A 237 -24.78 11.77 16.82
C TYR A 237 -25.67 12.59 17.75
N ARG A 238 -25.91 13.87 17.45
CA ARG A 238 -26.83 14.73 18.19
C ARG A 238 -28.27 14.21 18.11
N ALA A 239 -28.74 13.87 16.93
CA ALA A 239 -30.12 13.39 16.70
C ALA A 239 -30.44 12.10 17.46
N PHE A 240 -29.46 11.23 17.61
CA PHE A 240 -29.57 10.01 18.41
C PHE A 240 -29.38 10.23 19.92
N GLY A 241 -29.00 11.42 20.35
CA GLY A 241 -28.64 11.69 21.76
C GLY A 241 -27.30 11.04 22.18
N TRP A 242 -26.38 10.83 21.23
CA TRP A 242 -25.09 10.16 21.45
C TRP A 242 -23.89 11.11 21.47
N THR A 243 -24.09 12.39 21.70
CA THR A 243 -23.02 13.38 21.65
C THR A 243 -21.85 13.07 22.59
N ASP A 244 -22.15 12.58 23.81
CA ASP A 244 -21.12 12.20 24.78
C ASP A 244 -20.33 10.94 24.39
N LEU A 245 -20.83 10.17 23.44
CA LEU A 245 -20.26 8.91 22.96
C LEU A 245 -19.71 9.02 21.55
N GLN A 246 -19.78 10.22 20.96
CA GLN A 246 -19.25 10.51 19.64
C GLN A 246 -17.75 10.20 19.59
N PRO A 247 -17.26 9.55 18.52
CA PRO A 247 -15.83 9.34 18.31
C PRO A 247 -15.13 10.67 18.02
N ARG A 248 -13.83 10.72 18.24
CA ARG A 248 -12.98 11.78 17.73
C ARG A 248 -12.65 11.50 16.28
N PHE A 249 -12.65 12.52 15.43
CA PHE A 249 -12.43 12.40 13.99
C PHE A 249 -11.04 12.86 13.60
N ALA A 250 -10.44 12.18 12.63
CA ALA A 250 -9.17 12.53 12.01
C ALA A 250 -9.25 12.25 10.51
N HIS A 251 -9.17 13.30 9.70
CA HIS A 251 -9.23 13.19 8.24
C HIS A 251 -7.85 13.28 7.62
N LEU A 252 -7.40 12.16 7.05
CA LEU A 252 -6.08 11.97 6.47
C LEU A 252 -5.94 12.71 5.12
N PRO A 253 -4.76 13.27 4.82
CA PRO A 253 -4.51 13.90 3.54
C PRO A 253 -4.58 12.90 2.39
N LEU A 254 -4.96 13.35 1.20
CA LEU A 254 -4.96 12.53 -0.03
C LEU A 254 -3.54 12.09 -0.39
N LEU A 255 -3.45 10.90 -1.00
CA LEU A 255 -2.27 10.52 -1.78
C LEU A 255 -2.35 11.18 -3.15
N LEU A 256 -1.36 11.99 -3.47
CA LEU A 256 -1.28 12.73 -4.72
C LEU A 256 -0.43 12.01 -5.76
N LYS A 257 -0.74 12.23 -7.03
CA LYS A 257 0.08 11.72 -8.16
C LYS A 257 1.52 12.19 -8.05
N PRO A 258 2.47 11.46 -8.66
CA PRO A 258 3.88 11.86 -8.72
C PRO A 258 4.09 13.23 -9.37
N THR A 259 3.30 13.55 -10.38
CA THR A 259 3.38 14.82 -11.13
C THR A 259 2.00 15.46 -11.30
N GLY A 260 1.96 16.78 -11.33
CA GLY A 260 0.71 17.54 -11.44
C GLY A 260 -0.12 17.53 -10.17
N GLY A 261 -1.40 17.86 -10.29
CA GLY A 261 -2.37 17.89 -9.20
C GLY A 261 -3.31 16.69 -9.22
N GLY A 262 -3.97 16.45 -8.11
CA GLY A 262 -5.05 15.48 -7.97
C GLY A 262 -4.64 14.15 -7.32
N LYS A 263 -5.67 13.39 -6.95
CA LYS A 263 -5.56 12.11 -6.24
C LYS A 263 -4.88 11.05 -7.12
N LEU A 264 -4.00 10.26 -6.53
CA LEU A 264 -3.36 9.11 -7.15
C LEU A 264 -4.42 8.06 -7.56
N SER A 265 -4.32 7.55 -8.79
CA SER A 265 -5.23 6.56 -9.35
C SER A 265 -4.50 5.39 -9.99
N LYS A 266 -5.24 4.29 -10.27
CA LYS A 266 -4.71 3.14 -11.03
C LYS A 266 -4.11 3.58 -12.38
N ARG A 267 -4.78 4.51 -13.09
CA ARG A 267 -4.31 5.00 -14.40
C ARG A 267 -2.94 5.68 -14.32
N ASP A 268 -2.66 6.36 -13.20
CA ASP A 268 -1.34 6.97 -13.00
C ASP A 268 -0.27 5.91 -12.84
N GLY A 269 -0.54 4.85 -12.08
CA GLY A 269 0.36 3.70 -11.93
C GLY A 269 0.60 2.97 -13.24
N ASP A 270 -0.44 2.66 -14.00
CA ASP A 270 -0.35 2.00 -15.29
C ASP A 270 0.47 2.82 -16.30
N LYS A 271 0.24 4.14 -16.34
CA LYS A 271 0.97 5.06 -17.23
C LYS A 271 2.45 5.22 -16.87
N MET A 272 2.76 5.26 -15.58
CA MET A 272 4.12 5.53 -15.08
C MET A 272 4.88 4.26 -14.68
N GLY A 273 4.25 3.08 -14.76
CA GLY A 273 4.89 1.79 -14.57
C GLY A 273 5.12 1.38 -13.10
N PHE A 274 4.29 1.84 -12.17
CA PHE A 274 4.34 1.43 -10.77
C PHE A 274 3.00 0.88 -10.26
N PRO A 275 2.98 -0.06 -9.29
CA PRO A 275 1.73 -0.57 -8.73
C PRO A 275 1.07 0.45 -7.79
N VAL A 276 -0.27 0.39 -7.71
CA VAL A 276 -1.07 1.15 -6.74
C VAL A 276 -1.89 0.24 -5.82
N PHE A 277 -1.63 -1.05 -5.88
CA PHE A 277 -2.28 -2.08 -5.06
C PHE A 277 -1.22 -2.91 -4.31
N PRO A 278 -1.51 -3.37 -3.09
CA PRO A 278 -0.57 -4.20 -2.33
C PRO A 278 -0.27 -5.54 -3.00
N LEU A 279 -1.29 -6.18 -3.58
CA LEU A 279 -1.19 -7.50 -4.21
C LEU A 279 -1.69 -7.43 -5.66
N PHE A 280 -1.28 -8.40 -6.48
CA PHE A 280 -1.84 -8.60 -7.81
C PHE A 280 -3.35 -8.82 -7.72
N TRP A 281 -4.07 -8.18 -8.63
CA TRP A 281 -5.51 -8.31 -8.76
C TRP A 281 -5.90 -8.73 -10.18
N LYS A 282 -6.81 -9.68 -10.28
CA LYS A 282 -7.50 -10.00 -11.52
C LYS A 282 -9.01 -9.85 -11.30
N SER A 283 -9.62 -8.93 -12.04
CA SER A 283 -11.05 -8.70 -11.95
C SER A 283 -11.86 -9.86 -12.54
N PRO A 284 -13.14 -10.01 -12.18
CA PRO A 284 -14.03 -10.99 -12.82
C PRO A 284 -14.17 -10.81 -14.32
N THR A 285 -13.93 -9.61 -14.85
CA THR A 285 -13.95 -9.28 -16.28
C THR A 285 -12.61 -9.52 -16.98
N GLY A 286 -11.59 -9.97 -16.25
CA GLY A 286 -10.26 -10.30 -16.77
C GLY A 286 -9.25 -9.16 -16.76
N GLU A 287 -9.63 -7.95 -16.31
CA GLU A 287 -8.67 -6.87 -16.12
C GLU A 287 -7.70 -7.20 -15.00
N THR A 288 -6.44 -6.88 -15.20
CA THR A 288 -5.37 -7.12 -14.22
C THR A 288 -4.80 -5.82 -13.67
N ALA A 289 -4.28 -5.88 -12.45
CA ALA A 289 -3.52 -4.81 -11.84
C ALA A 289 -2.31 -5.38 -11.11
N ARG A 290 -1.16 -4.75 -11.27
CA ARG A 290 0.09 -5.12 -10.59
C ARG A 290 -0.02 -4.89 -9.09
N GLY A 291 0.66 -5.75 -8.32
CA GLY A 291 0.78 -5.65 -6.87
C GLY A 291 2.21 -5.42 -6.43
N TYR A 292 2.39 -4.72 -5.32
CA TYR A 292 3.72 -4.50 -4.72
C TYR A 292 4.41 -5.81 -4.36
N ARG A 293 3.66 -6.79 -3.81
CA ARG A 293 4.18 -8.10 -3.48
C ARG A 293 4.77 -8.83 -4.71
N GLU A 294 4.01 -8.87 -5.79
CA GLU A 294 4.41 -9.56 -7.03
C GLU A 294 5.51 -8.81 -7.80
N ASP A 295 5.61 -7.51 -7.61
CA ASP A 295 6.72 -6.70 -8.12
C ASP A 295 8.01 -6.84 -7.29
N GLY A 296 7.99 -7.64 -6.20
CA GLY A 296 9.16 -8.00 -5.40
C GLY A 296 9.44 -7.10 -4.20
N TYR A 297 8.49 -6.24 -3.82
CA TYR A 297 8.63 -5.42 -2.62
C TYR A 297 8.44 -6.24 -1.36
N PHE A 298 9.28 -5.99 -0.36
CA PHE A 298 9.10 -6.53 0.98
C PHE A 298 7.92 -5.85 1.68
N PRO A 299 7.10 -6.58 2.46
CA PRO A 299 5.99 -5.98 3.18
C PRO A 299 6.45 -4.90 4.16
N GLU A 300 7.56 -5.08 4.85
CA GLU A 300 8.13 -4.09 5.77
C GLU A 300 8.58 -2.81 5.05
N ALA A 301 9.13 -2.91 3.85
CA ALA A 301 9.48 -1.76 3.03
C ALA A 301 8.25 -0.99 2.54
N PHE A 302 7.24 -1.72 2.09
CA PHE A 302 5.96 -1.18 1.64
C PHE A 302 5.25 -0.42 2.77
N ILE A 303 5.17 -1.01 3.96
CA ILE A 303 4.55 -0.40 5.15
C ILE A 303 5.31 0.82 5.61
N ASN A 304 6.65 0.77 5.66
CA ASN A 304 7.46 1.92 6.04
C ASN A 304 7.25 3.09 5.08
N MET A 305 7.24 2.83 3.78
CA MET A 305 6.93 3.83 2.76
C MET A 305 5.55 4.47 2.99
N LEU A 306 4.51 3.65 3.19
CA LEU A 306 3.15 4.15 3.42
C LEU A 306 3.02 4.98 4.68
N ALA A 307 3.70 4.57 5.76
CA ALA A 307 3.68 5.31 7.03
C ALA A 307 4.17 6.75 6.85
N LEU A 308 5.20 6.97 6.05
CA LEU A 308 5.78 8.30 5.79
C LEU A 308 5.05 9.10 4.71
N LEU A 309 4.02 8.55 4.09
CA LEU A 309 3.15 9.28 3.17
C LEU A 309 2.06 10.06 3.93
N GLY A 310 2.43 11.24 4.41
CA GLY A 310 1.54 12.14 5.14
C GLY A 310 1.74 12.16 6.66
N TRP A 311 2.71 11.42 7.17
CA TRP A 311 3.16 11.48 8.57
C TRP A 311 4.69 11.58 8.60
N ASN A 312 5.23 12.23 9.64
CA ASN A 312 6.65 12.23 9.90
C ASN A 312 6.94 12.08 11.40
N PRO A 313 8.06 11.43 11.79
CA PRO A 313 8.39 11.18 13.20
C PRO A 313 8.90 12.43 13.94
N GLY A 314 9.20 13.51 13.23
CA GLY A 314 9.87 14.71 13.76
C GLY A 314 11.37 14.52 13.95
N THR A 315 11.95 13.48 13.37
CA THR A 315 13.39 13.17 13.32
C THR A 315 13.81 12.93 11.87
N GLU A 316 15.09 12.73 11.64
CA GLU A 316 15.61 12.39 10.31
C GLU A 316 15.56 10.89 9.99
N GLN A 317 15.09 10.07 10.94
CA GLN A 317 14.95 8.63 10.71
C GLN A 317 13.90 8.35 9.62
N GLU A 318 14.24 7.51 8.65
CA GLU A 318 13.35 7.09 7.58
C GLU A 318 13.04 5.58 7.61
N ILE A 319 13.93 4.76 8.15
CA ILE A 319 13.75 3.30 8.23
C ILE A 319 13.24 2.91 9.61
N PHE A 320 12.08 2.27 9.62
CA PHE A 320 11.35 1.89 10.83
C PHE A 320 10.89 0.43 10.75
N SER A 321 11.11 -0.33 11.79
CA SER A 321 10.35 -1.57 12.03
C SER A 321 8.89 -1.24 12.35
N MET A 322 8.00 -2.23 12.28
CA MET A 322 6.60 -2.05 12.69
C MET A 322 6.50 -1.57 14.14
N GLN A 323 7.31 -2.12 15.05
CA GLN A 323 7.31 -1.70 16.44
C GLN A 323 7.76 -0.24 16.60
N GLU A 324 8.80 0.18 15.90
CA GLU A 324 9.25 1.57 15.92
C GLU A 324 8.19 2.52 15.33
N LEU A 325 7.45 2.09 14.29
CA LEU A 325 6.31 2.86 13.79
C LEU A 325 5.21 3.01 14.85
N ILE A 326 4.86 1.92 15.54
CA ILE A 326 3.88 1.95 16.65
C ILE A 326 4.33 2.91 17.75
N ASP A 327 5.59 2.82 18.16
CA ASP A 327 6.14 3.62 19.26
C ASP A 327 6.22 5.12 18.95
N ASN A 328 6.35 5.49 17.68
CA ASN A 328 6.53 6.88 17.25
C ASN A 328 5.27 7.52 16.66
N PHE A 329 4.30 6.74 16.21
CA PHE A 329 3.12 7.27 15.50
C PHE A 329 2.28 8.19 16.37
N SER A 330 1.89 9.35 15.83
CA SER A 330 0.94 10.27 16.45
C SER A 330 0.12 11.00 15.38
N LEU A 331 -1.14 11.28 15.69
CA LEU A 331 -2.02 12.02 14.78
C LEU A 331 -1.62 13.49 14.64
N GLU A 332 -0.99 14.07 15.66
CA GLU A 332 -0.51 15.45 15.68
C GLU A 332 0.56 15.72 14.62
N ARG A 333 1.28 14.67 14.22
CA ARG A 333 2.32 14.74 13.16
C ARG A 333 1.85 14.36 11.78
N VAL A 334 0.56 14.08 11.62
CA VAL A 334 -0.04 13.87 10.30
C VAL A 334 -0.20 15.21 9.60
N SER A 335 0.28 15.31 8.37
CA SER A 335 0.20 16.52 7.55
C SER A 335 -1.25 16.87 7.19
N LYS A 336 -1.55 18.17 7.13
CA LYS A 336 -2.81 18.67 6.57
C LYS A 336 -2.82 18.65 5.03
N SER A 337 -1.64 18.74 4.42
CA SER A 337 -1.47 18.78 2.98
C SER A 337 -1.41 17.37 2.38
N GLY A 338 -1.84 17.24 1.13
CA GLY A 338 -1.73 15.99 0.38
C GLY A 338 -0.28 15.48 0.31
N ALA A 339 -0.12 14.17 0.41
CA ALA A 339 1.17 13.50 0.35
C ALA A 339 1.45 13.02 -1.08
N ARG A 340 2.53 13.54 -1.68
CA ARG A 340 2.91 13.18 -3.03
C ARG A 340 3.62 11.82 -3.05
N PHE A 341 3.06 10.89 -3.81
CA PHE A 341 3.69 9.59 -4.05
C PHE A 341 4.90 9.73 -4.98
N GLN A 342 6.00 9.05 -4.63
CA GLN A 342 7.24 9.06 -5.39
C GLN A 342 7.69 7.62 -5.67
N PRO A 343 7.58 7.12 -6.92
CA PRO A 343 7.94 5.73 -7.27
C PRO A 343 9.39 5.37 -6.98
N ASP A 344 10.31 6.31 -7.22
CA ASP A 344 11.74 6.09 -6.95
C ASP A 344 12.03 5.97 -5.45
N LYS A 345 11.31 6.72 -4.62
CA LYS A 345 11.41 6.60 -3.16
C LYS A 345 10.90 5.23 -2.67
N ALA A 346 9.87 4.66 -3.31
CA ALA A 346 9.40 3.30 -3.03
C ALA A 346 10.50 2.26 -3.28
N LYS A 347 11.19 2.35 -4.42
CA LYS A 347 12.34 1.48 -4.73
C LYS A 347 13.49 1.68 -3.74
N TRP A 348 13.76 2.91 -3.36
CA TRP A 348 14.78 3.24 -2.36
C TRP A 348 14.47 2.55 -1.02
N PHE A 349 13.23 2.61 -0.53
CA PHE A 349 12.84 1.89 0.68
C PHE A 349 13.12 0.39 0.55
N ASN A 350 12.72 -0.22 -0.58
CA ASN A 350 12.95 -1.64 -0.77
C ASN A 350 14.44 -2.00 -0.78
N ALA A 351 15.27 -1.19 -1.44
CA ALA A 351 16.72 -1.36 -1.45
C ALA A 351 17.31 -1.27 -0.03
N GLN A 352 16.85 -0.34 0.82
CA GLN A 352 17.32 -0.24 2.21
C GLN A 352 17.02 -1.52 2.99
N TYR A 353 15.83 -2.09 2.86
CA TYR A 353 15.49 -3.37 3.50
C TYR A 353 16.27 -4.53 2.92
N MET A 354 16.54 -4.54 1.61
CA MET A 354 17.40 -5.52 0.95
C MET A 354 18.81 -5.51 1.55
N HIS A 355 19.40 -4.32 1.73
CA HIS A 355 20.76 -4.16 2.25
C HIS A 355 20.91 -4.58 3.72
N HIS A 356 19.85 -4.48 4.52
CA HIS A 356 19.85 -4.86 5.94
C HIS A 356 19.60 -6.36 6.19
N LYS A 357 19.17 -7.12 5.17
CA LYS A 357 18.95 -8.56 5.35
C LYS A 357 20.26 -9.30 5.56
N SER A 358 20.24 -10.27 6.46
CA SER A 358 21.35 -11.19 6.67
C SER A 358 21.53 -12.16 5.49
N ASP A 359 22.69 -12.76 5.35
CA ASP A 359 22.96 -13.77 4.32
C ASP A 359 21.98 -14.95 4.42
N ALA A 360 21.59 -15.37 5.62
CA ALA A 360 20.63 -16.44 5.84
C ALA A 360 19.22 -16.08 5.33
N GLU A 361 18.75 -14.84 5.59
CA GLU A 361 17.47 -14.36 5.08
C GLU A 361 17.50 -14.23 3.56
N LEU A 362 18.62 -13.74 3.00
CA LEU A 362 18.81 -13.64 1.56
C LEU A 362 18.86 -15.02 0.90
N ALA A 363 19.51 -16.00 1.52
CA ALA A 363 19.55 -17.37 1.03
C ALA A 363 18.13 -17.94 0.86
N ALA A 364 17.29 -17.83 1.89
CA ALA A 364 15.92 -18.32 1.84
C ALA A 364 15.09 -17.69 0.70
N LEU A 365 15.29 -16.40 0.44
CA LEU A 365 14.59 -15.66 -0.62
C LEU A 365 15.17 -15.93 -2.02
N TYR A 366 16.47 -16.20 -2.11
CA TYR A 366 17.17 -16.36 -3.38
C TYR A 366 17.15 -17.82 -3.89
N GLN A 367 17.07 -18.81 -3.03
CA GLN A 367 17.02 -20.23 -3.41
C GLN A 367 15.96 -20.58 -4.47
N PRO A 368 14.71 -20.08 -4.41
CA PRO A 368 13.73 -20.33 -5.46
C PRO A 368 14.19 -19.86 -6.83
N ILE A 369 14.81 -18.68 -6.91
CA ILE A 369 15.32 -18.11 -8.16
C ILE A 369 16.49 -18.94 -8.70
N LEU A 370 17.40 -19.38 -7.84
CA LEU A 370 18.49 -20.25 -8.24
C LEU A 370 17.99 -21.57 -8.84
N ARG A 371 16.97 -22.20 -8.23
CA ARG A 371 16.35 -23.41 -8.74
C ARG A 371 15.68 -23.23 -10.10
N GLU A 372 15.03 -22.08 -10.33
CA GLU A 372 14.45 -21.72 -11.63
C GLU A 372 15.51 -21.67 -12.73
N HIS A 373 16.74 -21.30 -12.38
CA HIS A 373 17.90 -21.30 -13.29
C HIS A 373 18.70 -22.62 -13.30
N GLY A 374 18.18 -23.66 -12.62
CA GLY A 374 18.82 -24.98 -12.59
C GLY A 374 20.05 -25.06 -11.69
N ILE A 375 20.19 -24.11 -10.74
CA ILE A 375 21.33 -24.07 -9.79
C ILE A 375 20.90 -24.69 -8.46
N GLU A 376 21.62 -25.73 -8.05
CA GLU A 376 21.47 -26.39 -6.76
C GLU A 376 22.72 -26.14 -5.93
N VAL A 377 22.61 -25.31 -4.90
CA VAL A 377 23.69 -24.96 -3.98
C VAL A 377 23.20 -24.89 -2.55
N SER A 378 24.11 -24.94 -1.59
CA SER A 378 23.78 -24.77 -0.18
C SER A 378 23.25 -23.39 0.12
N ASP A 379 22.49 -23.24 1.21
CA ASP A 379 22.03 -21.94 1.71
C ASP A 379 23.21 -21.01 2.04
N GLU A 380 24.31 -21.55 2.52
CA GLU A 380 25.53 -20.80 2.80
C GLU A 380 26.07 -20.13 1.53
N LEU A 381 26.20 -20.86 0.43
CA LEU A 381 26.69 -20.33 -0.84
C LEU A 381 25.70 -19.36 -1.46
N ALA A 382 24.40 -19.67 -1.43
CA ALA A 382 23.35 -18.77 -1.93
C ALA A 382 23.35 -17.44 -1.16
N GLY A 383 23.40 -17.50 0.17
CA GLY A 383 23.44 -16.31 1.04
C GLY A 383 24.71 -15.50 0.86
N ARG A 384 25.86 -16.16 0.74
CA ARG A 384 27.15 -15.49 0.51
C ARG A 384 27.19 -14.76 -0.83
N ALA A 385 26.71 -15.39 -1.91
CA ALA A 385 26.61 -14.72 -3.22
C ALA A 385 25.71 -13.48 -3.17
N ALA A 386 24.53 -13.63 -2.58
CA ALA A 386 23.59 -12.54 -2.40
C ALA A 386 24.17 -11.42 -1.52
N GLY A 387 24.80 -11.77 -0.40
CA GLY A 387 25.41 -10.84 0.55
C GLY A 387 26.51 -9.97 -0.08
N ILE A 388 27.35 -10.54 -0.95
CA ILE A 388 28.40 -9.80 -1.68
C ILE A 388 27.79 -8.73 -2.58
N MET A 389 26.62 -8.96 -3.15
CA MET A 389 26.03 -8.09 -4.18
C MET A 389 24.80 -7.31 -3.73
N LYS A 390 24.28 -7.55 -2.53
CA LYS A 390 23.02 -6.94 -2.04
C LYS A 390 22.98 -5.42 -2.09
N GLU A 391 24.12 -4.74 -1.90
CA GLU A 391 24.21 -3.28 -1.97
C GLU A 391 23.91 -2.69 -3.36
N ARG A 392 23.91 -3.54 -4.40
CA ARG A 392 23.59 -3.17 -5.78
C ARG A 392 22.21 -3.64 -6.22
N ALA A 393 21.52 -4.38 -5.36
CA ALA A 393 20.20 -4.92 -5.63
C ALA A 393 19.10 -4.04 -5.01
N THR A 394 18.02 -3.85 -5.74
CA THR A 394 16.77 -3.26 -5.23
C THR A 394 15.78 -4.35 -4.85
N PHE A 395 15.71 -5.41 -5.65
CA PHE A 395 14.81 -6.55 -5.48
C PHE A 395 15.60 -7.87 -5.44
N ILE A 396 14.99 -8.89 -4.84
CA ILE A 396 15.60 -10.25 -4.84
C ILE A 396 15.83 -10.76 -6.26
N THR A 397 14.94 -10.44 -7.19
CA THR A 397 15.07 -10.82 -8.61
C THR A 397 16.30 -10.25 -9.28
N ASP A 398 16.82 -9.12 -8.82
CA ASP A 398 18.05 -8.51 -9.37
C ASP A 398 19.29 -9.37 -9.09
N LEU A 399 19.22 -10.23 -8.08
CA LEU A 399 20.37 -11.02 -7.64
C LEU A 399 20.87 -11.99 -8.73
N TRP A 400 19.99 -12.53 -9.57
CA TRP A 400 20.47 -13.42 -10.62
C TRP A 400 21.39 -12.71 -11.59
N ASP A 401 21.02 -11.58 -12.10
CA ASP A 401 21.85 -10.81 -13.01
C ASP A 401 23.15 -10.31 -12.36
N LEU A 402 23.10 -10.05 -11.04
CA LEU A 402 24.23 -9.57 -10.27
C LEU A 402 25.20 -10.67 -9.83
N THR A 403 24.77 -11.93 -9.74
CA THR A 403 25.53 -13.02 -9.11
C THR A 403 25.64 -14.30 -9.93
N SER A 404 25.01 -14.38 -11.10
CA SER A 404 25.00 -15.58 -11.94
C SER A 404 26.40 -16.11 -12.26
N PHE A 405 27.37 -15.23 -12.42
CA PHE A 405 28.78 -15.59 -12.67
C PHE A 405 29.43 -16.37 -11.51
N PHE A 406 28.92 -16.31 -10.30
CA PHE A 406 29.40 -17.14 -9.20
C PHE A 406 29.10 -18.64 -9.44
N PHE A 407 27.98 -18.92 -10.12
CA PHE A 407 27.47 -20.28 -10.33
C PHE A 407 27.73 -20.81 -11.72
N VAL A 408 27.80 -19.90 -12.71
CA VAL A 408 27.94 -20.26 -14.13
C VAL A 408 29.13 -19.49 -14.74
N ALA A 409 30.06 -20.22 -15.32
CA ALA A 409 31.19 -19.62 -16.01
C ALA A 409 30.74 -18.85 -17.26
N PRO A 410 31.38 -17.73 -17.62
CA PRO A 410 31.05 -17.00 -18.81
C PRO A 410 31.32 -17.83 -20.07
N THR A 411 30.32 -17.88 -20.94
CA THR A 411 30.45 -18.50 -22.31
C THR A 411 30.62 -17.43 -23.36
N GLN A 412 30.31 -16.21 -23.05
CA GLN A 412 30.48 -15.03 -23.91
C GLN A 412 31.19 -13.92 -23.10
N TYR A 413 31.89 -13.06 -23.81
CA TYR A 413 32.66 -11.98 -23.22
C TYR A 413 32.18 -10.66 -23.80
N ASP A 414 32.02 -9.66 -22.93
CA ASP A 414 31.64 -8.30 -23.33
C ASP A 414 32.63 -7.73 -24.35
N GLU A 415 32.14 -7.41 -25.54
CA GLU A 415 32.98 -6.96 -26.65
C GLU A 415 33.77 -5.67 -26.32
N LYS A 416 33.15 -4.74 -25.59
CA LYS A 416 33.78 -3.49 -25.23
C LYS A 416 34.92 -3.72 -24.24
N GLN A 417 34.71 -4.61 -23.27
CA GLN A 417 35.73 -4.99 -22.31
C GLN A 417 36.85 -5.80 -22.97
N ALA A 418 36.51 -6.71 -23.86
CA ALA A 418 37.47 -7.49 -24.64
C ALA A 418 38.36 -6.56 -25.49
N LYS A 419 37.80 -5.64 -26.28
CA LYS A 419 38.54 -4.64 -27.05
C LYS A 419 39.45 -3.77 -26.19
N LYS A 420 39.06 -3.50 -24.94
CA LYS A 420 39.83 -2.65 -24.03
C LYS A 420 40.97 -3.40 -23.32
N TYR A 421 40.72 -4.60 -22.86
CA TYR A 421 41.61 -5.35 -21.97
C TYR A 421 42.20 -6.64 -22.55
N TRP A 422 41.67 -7.17 -23.65
CA TRP A 422 42.18 -8.41 -24.27
C TRP A 422 43.04 -8.10 -25.50
N LYS A 423 44.15 -7.38 -25.30
CA LYS A 423 45.09 -6.94 -26.35
C LYS A 423 46.49 -6.71 -25.78
N GLY A 424 47.43 -6.52 -26.67
CA GLY A 424 48.83 -6.25 -26.31
C GLY A 424 49.41 -7.37 -25.43
N ASP A 425 50.06 -7.00 -24.32
CA ASP A 425 50.72 -7.95 -23.43
C ASP A 425 49.75 -8.61 -22.41
N ASN A 426 48.45 -8.22 -22.36
CA ASN A 426 47.50 -8.72 -21.38
C ASN A 426 47.28 -10.24 -21.43
N PRO A 427 47.25 -10.91 -22.59
CA PRO A 427 47.17 -12.36 -22.64
C PRO A 427 48.39 -13.07 -22.04
N ALA A 428 49.62 -12.51 -22.22
CA ALA A 428 50.85 -13.04 -21.60
C ALA A 428 50.86 -12.82 -20.12
N MET A 429 50.47 -11.62 -19.67
CA MET A 429 50.32 -11.26 -18.24
C MET A 429 49.29 -12.19 -17.55
N LEU A 430 48.14 -12.51 -18.19
CA LEU A 430 47.17 -13.41 -17.64
C LEU A 430 47.66 -14.86 -17.50
N ARG A 431 48.51 -15.31 -18.43
CA ARG A 431 49.20 -16.63 -18.30
C ARG A 431 50.12 -16.66 -17.10
N GLU A 432 50.89 -15.59 -16.87
CA GLU A 432 51.75 -15.51 -15.70
C GLU A 432 50.91 -15.46 -14.40
N LEU A 433 49.86 -14.67 -14.37
CA LEU A 433 48.96 -14.63 -13.22
C LEU A 433 48.35 -16.00 -12.93
N ARG A 434 47.97 -16.72 -13.98
CA ARG A 434 47.43 -18.09 -13.87
C ARG A 434 48.38 -19.02 -13.12
N GLU A 435 49.69 -18.95 -13.43
CA GLU A 435 50.71 -19.74 -12.76
C GLU A 435 50.92 -19.31 -11.29
N VAL A 436 50.87 -18.02 -11.02
CA VAL A 436 50.93 -17.49 -9.65
C VAL A 436 49.75 -18.04 -8.83
N LEU A 437 48.51 -17.95 -9.38
CA LEU A 437 47.32 -18.47 -8.70
C LEU A 437 47.37 -19.99 -8.51
N ALA A 438 47.91 -20.74 -9.48
CA ALA A 438 48.08 -22.19 -9.39
C ALA A 438 49.03 -22.59 -8.22
N GLY A 439 50.04 -21.76 -7.92
CA GLY A 439 50.98 -21.98 -6.83
C GLY A 439 50.47 -21.61 -5.43
N ILE A 440 49.25 -21.08 -5.30
CA ILE A 440 48.71 -20.69 -3.97
C ILE A 440 48.02 -21.90 -3.34
N ASP A 441 48.45 -22.34 -2.17
CA ASP A 441 47.86 -23.44 -1.43
C ASP A 441 46.62 -22.97 -0.62
N ASP A 442 46.78 -21.90 0.16
CA ASP A 442 45.68 -21.22 0.85
C ASP A 442 45.03 -20.19 -0.05
N PHE A 443 43.93 -20.56 -0.71
CA PHE A 443 43.21 -19.73 -1.67
C PHE A 443 42.12 -18.85 -0.99
N SER A 444 42.37 -18.48 0.28
CA SER A 444 41.54 -17.49 0.98
C SER A 444 41.68 -16.11 0.32
N LEU A 445 40.66 -15.27 0.49
CA LEU A 445 40.61 -13.92 -0.06
C LEU A 445 41.89 -13.13 0.30
N GLU A 446 42.18 -13.03 1.59
CA GLU A 446 43.28 -12.24 2.13
C GLU A 446 44.67 -12.72 1.66
N ASN A 447 44.87 -14.04 1.65
CA ASN A 447 46.15 -14.61 1.22
C ASN A 447 46.36 -14.48 -0.30
N THR A 448 45.29 -14.72 -1.08
CA THR A 448 45.34 -14.59 -2.53
C THR A 448 45.58 -13.13 -2.93
N GLU A 449 44.92 -12.18 -2.29
CA GLU A 449 45.12 -10.74 -2.50
C GLU A 449 46.59 -10.36 -2.21
N ARG A 450 47.10 -10.75 -1.07
CA ARG A 450 48.46 -10.47 -0.65
C ARG A 450 49.49 -10.98 -1.66
N ILE A 451 49.37 -12.22 -2.12
CA ILE A 451 50.30 -12.84 -3.05
C ILE A 451 50.24 -12.18 -4.42
N VAL A 452 49.03 -11.95 -4.92
CA VAL A 452 48.81 -11.33 -6.26
C VAL A 452 49.29 -9.88 -6.27
N HIS A 453 49.03 -9.11 -5.20
CA HIS A 453 49.56 -7.72 -5.09
C HIS A 453 51.08 -7.71 -5.08
N GLY A 454 51.73 -8.58 -4.31
CA GLY A 454 53.21 -8.69 -4.30
C GLY A 454 53.77 -9.03 -5.70
N TRP A 455 53.10 -9.91 -6.46
CA TRP A 455 53.50 -10.22 -7.83
C TRP A 455 53.29 -9.02 -8.77
N ILE A 456 52.14 -8.28 -8.65
CA ILE A 456 51.89 -7.08 -9.45
C ILE A 456 52.97 -6.02 -9.22
N GLU A 457 53.34 -5.76 -7.97
CA GLU A 457 54.40 -4.81 -7.61
C GLU A 457 55.74 -5.25 -8.15
N GLN A 458 56.12 -6.52 -8.01
CA GLN A 458 57.36 -7.07 -8.51
C GLN A 458 57.48 -6.95 -10.03
N LYS A 459 56.39 -7.13 -10.76
CA LYS A 459 56.36 -7.06 -12.23
C LYS A 459 56.12 -5.65 -12.77
N GLY A 460 55.73 -4.71 -11.94
CA GLY A 460 55.44 -3.34 -12.36
C GLY A 460 54.17 -3.19 -13.17
N TYR A 461 53.23 -4.14 -13.04
CA TYR A 461 51.93 -4.04 -13.71
C TYR A 461 51.00 -3.04 -13.02
N SER A 462 50.06 -2.49 -13.78
CA SER A 462 48.98 -1.70 -13.22
C SER A 462 47.92 -2.63 -12.58
N LEU A 463 47.56 -2.35 -11.32
CA LEU A 463 46.50 -3.10 -10.61
C LEU A 463 45.19 -3.14 -11.42
N GLY A 464 44.81 -1.99 -11.97
CA GLY A 464 43.59 -1.91 -12.77
C GLY A 464 43.62 -2.76 -14.06
N GLN A 465 44.80 -2.85 -14.71
CA GLN A 465 45.02 -3.69 -15.89
C GLN A 465 44.85 -5.17 -15.53
N VAL A 466 45.53 -5.62 -14.47
CA VAL A 466 45.49 -7.00 -14.01
C VAL A 466 44.05 -7.40 -13.61
N MET A 467 43.43 -6.58 -12.74
CA MET A 467 42.09 -6.88 -12.22
C MET A 467 41.00 -6.87 -13.31
N ASN A 468 41.06 -5.95 -14.28
CA ASN A 468 40.07 -5.93 -15.34
C ASN A 468 40.24 -7.07 -16.36
N THR A 469 41.50 -7.48 -16.63
CA THR A 469 41.77 -8.66 -17.46
C THR A 469 41.30 -9.95 -16.76
N LEU A 470 41.56 -10.07 -15.46
CA LEU A 470 41.07 -11.20 -14.65
C LEU A 470 39.53 -11.20 -14.61
N ARG A 471 38.88 -10.03 -14.45
CA ARG A 471 37.41 -9.90 -14.47
C ARG A 471 36.81 -10.37 -15.78
N LEU A 472 37.43 -10.03 -16.90
CA LEU A 472 36.98 -10.53 -18.19
C LEU A 472 36.99 -12.07 -18.23
N ALA A 473 38.03 -12.70 -17.70
CA ALA A 473 38.12 -14.17 -17.64
C ALA A 473 37.10 -14.80 -16.71
N LEU A 474 36.90 -14.25 -15.51
CA LEU A 474 36.06 -14.87 -14.48
C LEU A 474 34.58 -14.55 -14.58
N VAL A 475 34.26 -13.32 -15.03
CA VAL A 475 32.89 -12.77 -15.06
C VAL A 475 32.38 -12.60 -16.48
N GLY A 476 33.26 -12.36 -17.44
CA GLY A 476 32.89 -12.08 -18.83
C GLY A 476 32.36 -10.67 -19.08
N ALA A 477 32.30 -9.81 -18.05
CA ALA A 477 31.73 -8.47 -18.10
C ALA A 477 32.62 -7.45 -17.36
N GLY A 478 32.33 -6.15 -17.53
CA GLY A 478 33.10 -5.08 -16.89
C GLY A 478 32.64 -4.69 -15.50
N LYS A 479 31.55 -5.29 -15.00
CA LYS A 479 30.97 -4.99 -13.70
C LYS A 479 30.95 -6.23 -12.82
N GLY A 480 30.97 -6.05 -11.50
CA GLY A 480 30.95 -7.13 -10.53
C GLY A 480 31.63 -6.74 -9.24
N PRO A 481 31.76 -7.65 -8.26
CA PRO A 481 32.43 -7.41 -7.00
C PRO A 481 33.95 -7.38 -7.18
N GLY A 482 34.70 -7.30 -6.08
CA GLY A 482 36.14 -7.46 -6.07
C GLY A 482 36.57 -8.78 -6.64
N MET A 483 37.72 -8.82 -7.35
CA MET A 483 38.17 -10.07 -7.97
C MET A 483 38.50 -11.14 -6.96
N TYR A 484 38.96 -10.76 -5.78
CA TYR A 484 39.29 -11.70 -4.71
C TYR A 484 38.03 -12.27 -4.04
N ASP A 485 36.93 -11.53 -4.02
CA ASP A 485 35.62 -12.09 -3.65
C ASP A 485 35.19 -13.17 -4.63
N VAL A 486 35.37 -12.95 -5.93
CA VAL A 486 35.06 -13.93 -6.97
C VAL A 486 35.93 -15.17 -6.85
N THR A 487 37.25 -15.01 -6.79
CA THR A 487 38.19 -16.14 -6.70
C THR A 487 37.99 -16.96 -5.45
N SER A 488 37.76 -16.30 -4.31
CA SER A 488 37.46 -16.98 -3.05
C SER A 488 36.14 -17.74 -3.08
N PHE A 489 35.16 -17.23 -3.82
CA PHE A 489 33.84 -17.87 -3.94
C PHE A 489 33.89 -19.11 -4.85
N ILE A 490 34.44 -18.98 -6.08
CA ILE A 490 34.45 -20.07 -7.06
C ILE A 490 35.56 -21.08 -6.81
N GLY A 491 36.58 -20.72 -6.01
CA GLY A 491 37.70 -21.56 -5.68
C GLY A 491 38.80 -21.61 -6.74
N LYS A 492 39.93 -22.21 -6.36
CA LYS A 492 41.15 -22.27 -7.18
C LYS A 492 40.94 -22.98 -8.52
N GLU A 493 40.37 -24.19 -8.50
CA GLU A 493 40.16 -24.99 -9.72
C GLU A 493 39.33 -24.26 -10.76
N GLU A 494 38.18 -23.71 -10.33
CA GLU A 494 37.26 -23.02 -11.24
C GLU A 494 37.87 -21.70 -11.73
N THR A 495 38.62 -21.00 -10.89
CA THR A 495 39.37 -19.78 -11.27
C THR A 495 40.34 -20.10 -12.43
N LEU A 496 41.16 -21.13 -12.26
CA LEU A 496 42.12 -21.53 -13.28
C LEU A 496 41.42 -22.00 -14.57
N ARG A 497 40.36 -22.75 -14.45
CA ARG A 497 39.55 -23.23 -15.58
C ARG A 497 38.97 -22.08 -16.41
N ARG A 498 38.45 -21.06 -15.77
CA ARG A 498 37.91 -19.87 -16.46
C ARG A 498 38.99 -19.04 -17.14
N ILE A 499 40.14 -18.91 -16.51
CA ILE A 499 41.29 -18.26 -17.17
C ILE A 499 41.73 -19.04 -18.40
N ASP A 500 41.86 -20.36 -18.29
CA ASP A 500 42.22 -21.24 -19.42
C ASP A 500 41.17 -21.18 -20.57
N ASN A 501 39.90 -21.02 -20.22
CA ASN A 501 38.82 -20.87 -21.21
C ASN A 501 38.95 -19.55 -22.00
N LEU A 502 39.22 -18.43 -21.35
CA LEU A 502 39.46 -17.17 -22.06
C LEU A 502 40.67 -17.27 -22.97
N LEU A 503 41.78 -17.79 -22.44
CA LEU A 503 43.04 -17.94 -23.20
C LEU A 503 42.88 -18.81 -24.48
N ARG A 504 41.98 -19.82 -24.43
CA ARG A 504 41.74 -20.72 -25.56
C ARG A 504 40.71 -20.18 -26.58
N ASN A 505 39.66 -19.53 -26.07
CA ASN A 505 38.47 -19.28 -26.88
C ASN A 505 38.36 -17.85 -27.39
N LEU A 506 39.05 -16.88 -26.79
CA LEU A 506 38.99 -15.50 -27.24
C LEU A 506 40.35 -15.09 -27.86
N LYS A 507 40.28 -14.71 -29.17
CA LYS A 507 41.48 -14.16 -29.81
C LYS A 507 41.76 -12.77 -29.33
N PRO A 508 43.04 -12.44 -28.98
CA PRO A 508 43.39 -11.07 -28.60
C PRO A 508 43.16 -10.10 -29.77
N GLY A 509 42.68 -8.89 -29.41
CA GLY A 509 42.63 -7.79 -30.36
C GLY A 509 44.02 -7.26 -30.71
N GLU A 510 44.13 -6.66 -31.87
CA GLU A 510 45.37 -5.99 -32.33
C GLU A 510 45.66 -4.71 -31.50
#